data_d82164628fcc2241aee0d4074937b8af
#
_entry.id   d82164628fcc2241aee0d4074937b8af
#
_cell.length_a   1.000
_cell.length_b   1.000
_cell.length_c   1.000
_cell.angle_alpha   90.00
_cell.angle_beta   90.00
_cell.angle_gamma   90.00
#
_symmetry.space_group_name_H-M   'P 1'
#
loop_
_entity.id
_entity.type
_entity.pdbx_description
1 polymer ?
#
loop_
_entity_poly.entity_id
_entity_poly.type
_entity_poly.pdbx_seq_one_letter_code
_entity_poly.pdbx_strand_id
1 'polypeptide(L)'
;MRSKIVKYIFKKEMLDILRDKKTLFMMIVVPLLLYPLLMLLMIQVMNMSASSMNSKDINIAFNNKPNKVLVSMIEDDNLEKDTKNTSNDKGKIRVLDVDNYKKSLEENKIDAYIKMEEKKSSINYQIYINSSQENSSNALKRIETVLDKYKRFTIEKTLSEKGLDVQATLEPITYSTVDVAKTEEVAGYFLGQILPFILIIGVLLGSIYPAIDVMAGEKERGTLETLFTLPISNLELVMGKY
;
A
#
# COMPACT_ATOMS: atom_id res chain seq x y z
N MET A 1 -11.69 33.47 39.41
CA MET A 1 -11.83 32.02 39.16
C MET A 1 -11.52 31.26 40.43
N ARG A 2 -12.47 30.52 40.97
CA ARG A 2 -12.32 29.78 42.23
C ARG A 2 -11.71 28.41 41.99
N SER A 3 -10.39 28.31 42.00
CA SER A 3 -9.61 27.10 41.69
C SER A 3 -10.08 25.82 42.42
N LYS A 4 -10.59 25.99 43.66
CA LYS A 4 -11.12 24.82 44.42
C LYS A 4 -12.38 24.23 43.76
N ILE A 5 -13.26 25.04 43.20
CA ILE A 5 -14.50 24.59 42.54
C ILE A 5 -14.17 23.86 41.26
N VAL A 6 -13.29 24.43 40.43
CA VAL A 6 -12.79 23.79 39.20
C VAL A 6 -12.21 22.41 39.52
N LYS A 7 -11.36 22.30 40.53
CA LYS A 7 -10.77 21.02 40.98
C LYS A 7 -11.81 19.99 41.44
N TYR A 8 -12.88 20.44 42.13
CA TYR A 8 -13.93 19.51 42.55
C TYR A 8 -14.76 19.02 41.38
N ILE A 9 -15.09 19.86 40.42
CA ILE A 9 -15.81 19.48 39.19
C ILE A 9 -14.94 18.48 38.39
N PHE A 10 -13.68 18.81 38.16
CA PHE A 10 -12.77 17.94 37.44
C PHE A 10 -12.62 16.55 38.12
N LYS A 11 -12.48 16.53 39.46
CA LYS A 11 -12.39 15.28 40.21
C LYS A 11 -13.67 14.44 40.10
N LYS A 12 -14.83 15.08 40.11
CA LYS A 12 -16.15 14.43 39.93
C LYS A 12 -16.22 13.81 38.52
N GLU A 13 -15.96 14.60 37.46
CA GLU A 13 -16.01 14.10 36.08
C GLU A 13 -15.02 12.95 35.85
N MET A 14 -13.79 13.06 36.37
CA MET A 14 -12.78 12.00 36.28
C MET A 14 -13.24 10.71 36.97
N LEU A 15 -13.89 10.81 38.14
CA LEU A 15 -14.42 9.62 38.83
C LEU A 15 -15.60 9.01 38.09
N ASP A 16 -16.44 9.81 37.46
CA ASP A 16 -17.57 9.33 36.68
C ASP A 16 -17.08 8.57 35.44
N ILE A 17 -16.08 9.10 34.72
CA ILE A 17 -15.43 8.40 33.59
C ILE A 17 -14.79 7.08 34.04
N LEU A 18 -14.04 7.09 35.15
CA LEU A 18 -13.36 5.89 35.66
C LEU A 18 -14.34 4.81 36.18
N ARG A 19 -15.55 5.18 36.55
CA ARG A 19 -16.62 4.25 36.95
C ARG A 19 -17.41 3.69 35.79
N ASP A 20 -17.44 4.39 34.65
CA ASP A 20 -18.12 3.93 33.46
C ASP A 20 -17.26 2.93 32.70
N LYS A 21 -17.49 1.65 33.00
CA LYS A 21 -16.80 0.53 32.35
C LYS A 21 -17.01 0.50 30.84
N LYS A 22 -18.15 1.01 30.34
CA LYS A 22 -18.47 1.05 28.92
C LYS A 22 -17.59 2.08 28.22
N THR A 23 -17.49 3.28 28.78
CA THR A 23 -16.62 4.33 28.25
C THR A 23 -15.15 3.92 28.29
N LEU A 24 -14.67 3.34 29.40
CA LEU A 24 -13.30 2.80 29.50
C LEU A 24 -13.02 1.70 28.46
N PHE A 25 -13.97 0.81 28.26
CA PHE A 25 -13.84 -0.24 27.23
C PHE A 25 -13.72 0.37 25.83
N MET A 26 -14.59 1.33 25.48
CA MET A 26 -14.55 2.05 24.20
C MET A 26 -13.24 2.82 24.02
N MET A 27 -12.72 3.46 25.07
CA MET A 27 -11.50 4.25 25.01
C MET A 27 -10.23 3.41 24.80
N ILE A 28 -10.14 2.22 25.42
CA ILE A 28 -8.91 1.44 25.49
C ILE A 28 -9.00 0.22 24.60
N VAL A 29 -10.04 -0.58 24.75
CA VAL A 29 -10.12 -1.91 24.10
C VAL A 29 -10.45 -1.78 22.63
N VAL A 30 -11.37 -0.88 22.27
CA VAL A 30 -11.75 -0.72 20.87
C VAL A 30 -10.59 -0.26 19.99
N PRO A 31 -9.82 0.80 20.30
CA PRO A 31 -8.63 1.15 19.52
C PRO A 31 -7.60 0.02 19.47
N LEU A 32 -7.34 -0.63 20.60
CA LEU A 32 -6.35 -1.71 20.70
C LEU A 32 -6.68 -2.89 19.78
N LEU A 33 -7.95 -3.24 19.65
CA LEU A 33 -8.40 -4.34 18.77
C LEU A 33 -8.62 -3.89 17.31
N LEU A 34 -9.10 -2.66 17.11
CA LEU A 34 -9.42 -2.14 15.79
C LEU A 34 -8.18 -2.08 14.89
N TYR A 35 -7.04 -1.68 15.43
CA TYR A 35 -5.80 -1.53 14.66
C TYR A 35 -5.27 -2.83 14.07
N PRO A 36 -5.05 -3.90 14.86
CA PRO A 36 -4.64 -5.17 14.29
C PRO A 36 -5.65 -5.71 13.28
N LEU A 37 -6.95 -5.48 13.51
CA LEU A 37 -8.00 -5.89 12.58
C LEU A 37 -7.91 -5.13 11.24
N LEU A 38 -7.76 -3.80 11.29
CA LEU A 38 -7.59 -2.98 10.08
C LEU A 38 -6.31 -3.32 9.33
N MET A 39 -5.21 -3.60 10.04
CA MET A 39 -3.95 -4.02 9.43
C MET A 39 -4.10 -5.35 8.70
N LEU A 40 -4.75 -6.34 9.31
CA LEU A 40 -5.03 -7.63 8.67
C LEU A 40 -5.92 -7.46 7.43
N LEU A 41 -6.97 -6.64 7.52
CA LEU A 41 -7.83 -6.34 6.37
C LEU A 41 -7.04 -5.65 5.25
N MET A 42 -6.18 -4.70 5.58
CA MET A 42 -5.35 -4.01 4.59
C MET A 42 -4.39 -4.97 3.88
N ILE A 43 -3.74 -5.88 4.61
CA ILE A 43 -2.88 -6.91 4.04
C ILE A 43 -3.68 -7.84 3.12
N GLN A 44 -4.88 -8.25 3.51
CA GLN A 44 -5.75 -9.08 2.67
C GLN A 44 -6.16 -8.36 1.38
N VAL A 45 -6.57 -7.09 1.47
CA VAL A 45 -6.93 -6.28 0.30
C VAL A 45 -5.72 -6.11 -0.63
N MET A 46 -4.54 -5.83 -0.09
CA MET A 46 -3.30 -5.73 -0.91
C MET A 46 -2.99 -7.04 -1.62
N ASN A 47 -3.09 -8.17 -0.93
CA ASN A 47 -2.85 -9.50 -1.54
C ASN A 47 -3.90 -9.82 -2.62
N MET A 48 -5.17 -9.52 -2.39
CA MET A 48 -6.23 -9.69 -3.39
C MET A 48 -6.01 -8.80 -4.61
N SER A 49 -5.65 -7.54 -4.41
CA SER A 49 -5.35 -6.61 -5.51
C SER A 49 -4.15 -7.08 -6.33
N ALA A 50 -3.06 -7.48 -5.68
CA ALA A 50 -1.87 -7.99 -6.36
C ALA A 50 -2.16 -9.27 -7.17
N SER A 51 -2.95 -10.17 -6.61
CA SER A 51 -3.40 -11.40 -7.28
C SER A 51 -4.30 -11.10 -8.48
N SER A 52 -5.27 -10.20 -8.32
CA SER A 52 -6.17 -9.78 -9.39
C SER A 52 -5.43 -9.09 -10.54
N MET A 53 -4.41 -8.27 -10.24
CA MET A 53 -3.59 -7.63 -11.28
C MET A 53 -2.82 -8.65 -12.12
N ASN A 54 -2.22 -9.65 -11.48
CA ASN A 54 -1.42 -10.65 -12.18
C ASN A 54 -2.26 -11.59 -13.05
N SER A 55 -3.54 -11.80 -12.74
CA SER A 55 -4.44 -12.68 -13.49
C SER A 55 -5.10 -12.04 -14.71
N LYS A 56 -5.04 -10.71 -14.86
CA LYS A 56 -5.64 -10.03 -16.00
C LYS A 56 -4.76 -10.15 -17.25
N ASP A 57 -5.40 -10.41 -18.40
CA ASP A 57 -4.75 -10.35 -19.70
C ASP A 57 -4.26 -8.92 -19.99
N ILE A 58 -3.11 -8.83 -20.64
CA ILE A 58 -2.45 -7.58 -20.99
C ILE A 58 -2.38 -7.49 -22.51
N ASN A 59 -2.89 -6.40 -23.07
CA ASN A 59 -2.85 -6.12 -24.49
C ASN A 59 -1.72 -5.14 -24.79
N ILE A 60 -0.78 -5.54 -25.63
CA ILE A 60 0.35 -4.69 -26.03
C ILE A 60 0.37 -4.51 -27.54
N ALA A 61 0.98 -3.43 -28.01
CA ALA A 61 1.21 -3.23 -29.44
C ALA A 61 2.64 -2.73 -29.69
N PHE A 62 3.15 -3.05 -30.87
CA PHE A 62 4.47 -2.63 -31.33
C PHE A 62 4.34 -1.76 -32.58
N ASN A 63 5.31 -0.84 -32.80
CA ASN A 63 5.41 -0.10 -34.06
C ASN A 63 5.83 -0.98 -35.23
N ASN A 64 6.69 -1.98 -34.98
CA ASN A 64 7.18 -2.95 -35.95
C ASN A 64 7.03 -4.34 -35.41
N LYS A 65 6.97 -5.35 -36.27
CA LYS A 65 6.89 -6.74 -35.82
C LYS A 65 8.11 -7.09 -34.96
N PRO A 66 7.91 -7.54 -33.70
CA PRO A 66 9.00 -7.91 -32.84
C PRO A 66 9.75 -9.14 -33.40
N ASN A 67 11.04 -9.28 -33.02
CA ASN A 67 11.86 -10.42 -33.39
C ASN A 67 11.23 -11.72 -32.83
N LYS A 68 11.38 -12.83 -33.57
CA LYS A 68 10.87 -14.16 -33.20
C LYS A 68 11.30 -14.58 -31.79
N VAL A 69 12.56 -14.24 -31.41
CA VAL A 69 13.07 -14.54 -30.05
C VAL A 69 12.32 -13.75 -28.97
N LEU A 70 12.01 -12.49 -29.22
CA LEU A 70 11.22 -11.69 -28.28
C LEU A 70 9.79 -12.20 -28.17
N VAL A 71 9.21 -12.63 -29.30
CA VAL A 71 7.87 -13.24 -29.30
C VAL A 71 7.86 -14.53 -28.48
N SER A 72 8.85 -15.43 -28.70
CA SER A 72 8.93 -16.67 -27.89
C SER A 72 9.09 -16.38 -26.38
N MET A 73 9.83 -15.34 -26.00
CA MET A 73 9.97 -14.95 -24.58
C MET A 73 8.67 -14.38 -24.00
N ILE A 74 7.85 -13.72 -24.80
CA ILE A 74 6.50 -13.31 -24.40
C ILE A 74 5.59 -14.53 -24.20
N GLU A 75 5.70 -15.52 -25.10
CA GLU A 75 4.96 -16.77 -24.99
C GLU A 75 5.40 -17.58 -23.77
N ASP A 76 6.69 -17.64 -23.48
CA ASP A 76 7.24 -18.30 -22.30
C ASP A 76 6.77 -17.60 -21.02
N ASP A 77 6.73 -16.25 -20.97
CA ASP A 77 6.18 -15.50 -19.85
C ASP A 77 4.69 -15.83 -19.62
N ASN A 78 3.94 -16.07 -20.70
CA ASN A 78 2.54 -16.51 -20.61
C ASN A 78 2.37 -17.94 -20.07
N LEU A 79 3.40 -18.78 -20.16
CA LEU A 79 3.41 -20.16 -19.66
C LEU A 79 3.94 -20.25 -18.21
N GLU A 80 4.70 -19.24 -17.76
CA GLU A 80 5.18 -19.17 -16.38
C GLU A 80 4.01 -19.02 -15.41
N LYS A 81 3.83 -20.01 -14.52
CA LYS A 81 2.88 -19.92 -13.42
C LYS A 81 3.40 -18.96 -12.37
N ASP A 82 2.51 -18.16 -11.80
CA ASP A 82 2.85 -17.29 -10.68
C ASP A 82 3.19 -18.16 -9.45
N THR A 83 4.49 -18.38 -9.20
CA THR A 83 4.97 -19.22 -8.09
C THR A 83 4.65 -18.66 -6.69
N LYS A 84 4.17 -17.42 -6.61
CA LYS A 84 3.80 -16.76 -5.35
C LYS A 84 2.32 -16.93 -4.98
N ASN A 85 1.46 -17.32 -5.93
CA ASN A 85 0.03 -17.50 -5.69
C ASN A 85 -0.41 -18.90 -6.12
N THR A 86 -0.80 -19.70 -5.17
CA THR A 86 -1.20 -21.12 -5.32
C THR A 86 -2.49 -21.37 -6.12
N SER A 87 -3.15 -20.35 -6.66
CA SER A 87 -4.49 -20.51 -7.22
C SER A 87 -4.85 -19.67 -8.45
N ASN A 88 -3.96 -18.83 -9.00
CA ASN A 88 -4.33 -18.04 -10.17
C ASN A 88 -3.35 -18.21 -11.33
N ASP A 89 -3.90 -18.57 -12.50
CA ASP A 89 -3.19 -18.50 -13.76
C ASP A 89 -2.81 -17.04 -14.05
N LYS A 90 -1.54 -16.81 -14.39
CA LYS A 90 -1.02 -15.52 -14.82
C LYS A 90 -1.74 -15.11 -16.11
N GLY A 91 -2.29 -13.89 -16.15
CA GLY A 91 -2.92 -13.35 -17.35
C GLY A 91 -1.96 -13.35 -18.55
N LYS A 92 -2.49 -13.49 -19.77
CA LYS A 92 -1.69 -13.57 -20.99
C LYS A 92 -1.31 -12.22 -21.54
N ILE A 93 -0.10 -12.07 -22.04
CA ILE A 93 0.29 -10.94 -22.86
C ILE A 93 -0.14 -11.23 -24.29
N ARG A 94 -1.02 -10.37 -24.83
CA ARG A 94 -1.49 -10.45 -26.22
C ARG A 94 -0.89 -9.30 -27.01
N VAL A 95 -0.35 -9.61 -28.17
CA VAL A 95 0.16 -8.59 -29.11
C VAL A 95 -0.94 -8.24 -30.10
N LEU A 96 -1.35 -6.99 -30.09
CA LEU A 96 -2.37 -6.45 -30.98
C LEU A 96 -1.74 -5.50 -31.99
N ASP A 97 -2.39 -5.40 -33.16
CA ASP A 97 -2.03 -4.41 -34.18
C ASP A 97 -2.95 -3.19 -34.03
N VAL A 98 -2.39 -1.98 -34.02
CA VAL A 98 -3.14 -0.74 -33.80
C VAL A 98 -2.64 0.38 -34.71
N ASP A 99 -3.55 1.09 -35.38
CA ASP A 99 -3.21 2.21 -36.26
C ASP A 99 -2.81 3.48 -35.49
N ASN A 100 -3.48 3.74 -34.37
CA ASN A 100 -3.22 4.91 -33.53
C ASN A 100 -3.06 4.53 -32.06
N TYR A 101 -1.79 4.41 -31.63
CA TYR A 101 -1.46 3.97 -30.29
C TYR A 101 -1.95 4.92 -29.18
N LYS A 102 -1.94 6.26 -29.41
CA LYS A 102 -2.40 7.22 -28.40
C LYS A 102 -3.87 7.03 -28.09
N LYS A 103 -4.70 7.00 -29.14
CA LYS A 103 -6.13 6.77 -29.00
C LYS A 103 -6.43 5.40 -28.39
N SER A 104 -5.69 4.38 -28.80
CA SER A 104 -5.87 3.01 -28.26
C SER A 104 -5.49 2.89 -26.79
N LEU A 105 -4.48 3.64 -26.31
CA LEU A 105 -4.15 3.75 -24.89
C LEU A 105 -5.23 4.52 -24.09
N GLU A 106 -5.76 5.61 -24.65
CA GLU A 106 -6.83 6.40 -24.04
C GLU A 106 -8.15 5.61 -23.92
N GLU A 107 -8.47 4.84 -24.95
CA GLU A 107 -9.69 4.00 -25.03
C GLU A 107 -9.52 2.64 -24.31
N ASN A 108 -8.39 2.36 -23.66
CA ASN A 108 -8.11 1.11 -22.96
C ASN A 108 -8.14 -0.15 -23.86
N LYS A 109 -7.87 0.01 -25.16
CA LYS A 109 -7.76 -1.12 -26.08
C LYS A 109 -6.43 -1.85 -25.94
N ILE A 110 -5.37 -1.09 -25.61
CA ILE A 110 -4.04 -1.60 -25.30
C ILE A 110 -3.57 -1.02 -23.96
N ASP A 111 -2.82 -1.81 -23.23
CA ASP A 111 -2.26 -1.44 -21.92
C ASP A 111 -0.87 -0.82 -22.04
N ALA A 112 -0.13 -1.17 -23.09
CA ALA A 112 1.15 -0.57 -23.42
C ALA A 112 1.42 -0.58 -24.93
N TYR A 113 2.18 0.42 -25.38
CA TYR A 113 2.70 0.49 -26.76
C TYR A 113 4.21 0.56 -26.73
N ILE A 114 4.87 -0.28 -27.52
CA ILE A 114 6.33 -0.44 -27.54
C ILE A 114 6.84 0.05 -28.88
N LYS A 115 7.57 1.16 -28.86
CA LYS A 115 8.27 1.70 -30.01
C LYS A 115 9.69 1.17 -30.04
N MET A 116 10.05 0.46 -31.10
CA MET A 116 11.38 -0.07 -31.33
C MET A 116 12.10 0.81 -32.36
N GLU A 117 13.28 1.29 -32.01
CA GLU A 117 14.17 2.05 -32.87
C GLU A 117 15.52 1.33 -32.97
N GLU A 118 15.86 0.86 -34.17
CA GLU A 118 17.17 0.24 -34.42
C GLU A 118 18.20 1.33 -34.73
N LYS A 119 19.28 1.34 -33.95
CA LYS A 119 20.49 2.11 -34.20
C LYS A 119 21.62 1.16 -34.60
N LYS A 120 22.66 1.67 -35.28
CA LYS A 120 23.77 0.88 -35.87
C LYS A 120 24.39 -0.22 -34.98
N SER A 121 24.29 -0.10 -33.65
CA SER A 121 24.85 -1.08 -32.70
C SER A 121 23.95 -1.37 -31.48
N SER A 122 22.74 -0.83 -31.45
CA SER A 122 21.82 -1.04 -30.32
C SER A 122 20.37 -0.93 -30.78
N ILE A 123 19.49 -1.63 -30.10
CA ILE A 123 18.04 -1.52 -30.25
C ILE A 123 17.52 -0.73 -29.05
N ASN A 124 16.80 0.33 -29.30
CA ASN A 124 16.17 1.13 -28.27
C ASN A 124 14.68 0.87 -28.23
N TYR A 125 14.16 0.49 -27.07
CA TYR A 125 12.74 0.30 -26.81
C TYR A 125 12.21 1.45 -25.98
N GLN A 126 11.16 2.13 -26.48
CA GLN A 126 10.42 3.14 -25.74
C GLN A 126 9.04 2.59 -25.43
N ILE A 127 8.68 2.51 -24.16
CA ILE A 127 7.39 1.97 -23.72
C ILE A 127 6.48 3.14 -23.36
N TYR A 128 5.33 3.22 -24.01
CA TYR A 128 4.28 4.20 -23.74
C TYR A 128 3.16 3.52 -22.99
N ILE A 129 2.77 4.09 -21.86
CA ILE A 129 1.71 3.59 -20.99
C ILE A 129 0.78 4.73 -20.59
N ASN A 130 -0.40 4.38 -20.13
CA ASN A 130 -1.28 5.28 -19.41
C ASN A 130 -1.22 4.98 -17.91
N SER A 131 -0.41 5.74 -17.16
CA SER A 131 -0.17 5.50 -15.72
C SER A 131 -1.40 5.68 -14.82
N SER A 132 -2.50 6.25 -15.35
CA SER A 132 -3.76 6.33 -14.62
C SER A 132 -4.50 4.98 -14.57
N GLN A 133 -4.02 3.97 -15.30
CA GLN A 133 -4.64 2.66 -15.41
C GLN A 133 -3.78 1.60 -14.73
N GLU A 134 -4.44 0.79 -13.92
CA GLU A 134 -3.80 -0.29 -13.16
C GLU A 134 -3.18 -1.35 -14.08
N ASN A 135 -3.89 -1.75 -15.15
CA ASN A 135 -3.40 -2.72 -16.12
C ASN A 135 -2.14 -2.25 -16.86
N SER A 136 -2.04 -0.97 -17.19
CA SER A 136 -0.86 -0.39 -17.85
C SER A 136 0.39 -0.46 -16.96
N SER A 137 0.24 -0.27 -15.65
CA SER A 137 1.34 -0.41 -14.70
C SER A 137 1.81 -1.87 -14.58
N ASN A 138 0.89 -2.83 -14.63
CA ASN A 138 1.22 -4.26 -14.66
C ASN A 138 1.88 -4.64 -16.00
N ALA A 139 1.34 -4.12 -17.13
CA ALA A 139 1.93 -4.31 -18.45
C ALA A 139 3.38 -3.85 -18.49
N LEU A 140 3.67 -2.65 -17.96
CA LEU A 140 5.02 -2.11 -17.88
C LEU A 140 5.98 -3.08 -17.16
N LYS A 141 5.65 -3.52 -15.96
CA LYS A 141 6.49 -4.43 -15.16
C LYS A 141 6.78 -5.75 -15.89
N ARG A 142 5.76 -6.34 -16.52
CA ARG A 142 5.92 -7.60 -17.25
C ARG A 142 6.75 -7.42 -18.51
N ILE A 143 6.52 -6.32 -19.28
CA ILE A 143 7.31 -6.01 -20.47
C ILE A 143 8.76 -5.75 -20.10
N GLU A 144 9.04 -4.99 -19.05
CA GLU A 144 10.39 -4.76 -18.54
C GLU A 144 11.09 -6.09 -18.20
N THR A 145 10.40 -7.00 -17.52
CA THR A 145 10.94 -8.34 -17.21
C THR A 145 11.29 -9.14 -18.48
N VAL A 146 10.41 -9.11 -19.47
CA VAL A 146 10.64 -9.81 -20.74
C VAL A 146 11.79 -9.16 -21.53
N LEU A 147 11.84 -7.84 -21.57
CA LEU A 147 12.92 -7.10 -22.24
C LEU A 147 14.28 -7.29 -21.55
N ASP A 148 14.32 -7.39 -20.23
CA ASP A 148 15.55 -7.69 -19.49
C ASP A 148 16.03 -9.13 -19.76
N LYS A 149 15.12 -10.11 -19.83
CA LYS A 149 15.44 -11.47 -20.26
C LYS A 149 16.00 -11.46 -21.69
N TYR A 150 15.36 -10.74 -22.60
CA TYR A 150 15.80 -10.60 -24.00
C TYR A 150 17.17 -9.91 -24.12
N LYS A 151 17.38 -8.83 -23.37
CA LYS A 151 18.68 -8.14 -23.29
C LYS A 151 19.77 -9.08 -22.82
N ARG A 152 19.54 -9.80 -21.72
CA ARG A 152 20.51 -10.76 -21.18
C ARG A 152 20.84 -11.86 -22.21
N PHE A 153 19.84 -12.46 -22.81
CA PHE A 153 20.02 -13.46 -23.86
C PHE A 153 20.85 -12.94 -25.06
N THR A 154 20.56 -11.71 -25.50
CA THR A 154 21.28 -11.09 -26.62
C THR A 154 22.76 -10.88 -26.29
N ILE A 155 23.04 -10.42 -25.05
CA ILE A 155 24.41 -10.21 -24.58
C ILE A 155 25.13 -11.58 -24.46
N GLU A 156 24.51 -12.57 -23.83
CA GLU A 156 25.06 -13.92 -23.67
C GLU A 156 25.42 -14.55 -25.03
N LYS A 157 24.52 -14.44 -26.00
CA LYS A 157 24.75 -14.90 -27.37
C LYS A 157 25.93 -14.19 -28.01
N THR A 158 25.99 -12.87 -27.92
CA THR A 158 27.07 -12.08 -28.52
C THR A 158 28.45 -12.40 -27.91
N LEU A 159 28.48 -12.58 -26.56
CA LEU A 159 29.71 -12.93 -25.85
C LEU A 159 30.20 -14.35 -26.25
N SER A 160 29.28 -15.34 -26.32
CA SER A 160 29.58 -16.70 -26.75
C SER A 160 30.10 -16.73 -28.18
N GLU A 161 29.49 -15.98 -29.09
CA GLU A 161 29.95 -15.88 -30.50
C GLU A 161 31.36 -15.28 -30.61
N LYS A 162 31.76 -14.43 -29.65
CA LYS A 162 33.11 -13.86 -29.58
C LYS A 162 34.09 -14.70 -28.77
N GLY A 163 33.70 -15.88 -28.27
CA GLY A 163 34.54 -16.77 -27.47
C GLY A 163 34.89 -16.24 -26.08
N LEU A 164 34.12 -15.26 -25.57
CA LEU A 164 34.30 -14.70 -24.23
C LEU A 164 33.54 -15.54 -23.20
N ASP A 165 34.12 -15.64 -21.99
CA ASP A 165 33.40 -16.25 -20.86
C ASP A 165 32.23 -15.38 -20.45
N VAL A 166 31.04 -15.92 -20.67
CA VAL A 166 29.76 -15.21 -20.41
C VAL A 166 29.63 -14.87 -18.93
N GLN A 167 29.86 -15.83 -18.05
CA GLN A 167 29.69 -15.70 -16.62
C GLN A 167 30.67 -14.68 -16.04
N ALA A 168 31.94 -14.80 -16.35
CA ALA A 168 32.97 -13.89 -15.89
C ALA A 168 32.80 -12.45 -16.45
N THR A 169 32.22 -12.33 -17.65
CA THR A 169 31.99 -11.02 -18.29
C THR A 169 30.74 -10.32 -17.77
N LEU A 170 29.65 -11.04 -17.54
CA LEU A 170 28.38 -10.46 -17.07
C LEU A 170 28.37 -10.22 -15.56
N GLU A 171 29.01 -11.12 -14.81
CA GLU A 171 29.02 -11.04 -13.34
C GLU A 171 30.47 -11.09 -12.82
N PRO A 172 31.32 -10.09 -13.16
CA PRO A 172 32.71 -10.04 -12.74
C PRO A 172 32.89 -9.88 -11.23
N ILE A 173 31.83 -9.41 -10.55
CA ILE A 173 31.78 -9.25 -9.11
C ILE A 173 30.48 -9.86 -8.63
N THR A 174 30.57 -10.84 -7.75
CA THR A 174 29.43 -11.43 -7.07
C THR A 174 29.43 -10.98 -5.61
N TYR A 175 28.26 -10.72 -5.06
CA TYR A 175 28.08 -10.42 -3.64
C TYR A 175 26.94 -11.26 -3.08
N SER A 176 27.03 -11.57 -1.81
CA SER A 176 25.95 -12.21 -1.08
C SER A 176 25.59 -11.34 0.12
N THR A 177 24.30 -11.17 0.37
CA THR A 177 23.80 -10.48 1.56
C THR A 177 23.46 -11.54 2.60
N VAL A 178 24.04 -11.41 3.78
CA VAL A 178 23.70 -12.24 4.94
C VAL A 178 22.98 -11.35 5.92
N ASP A 179 21.70 -11.60 6.10
CA ASP A 179 20.92 -10.92 7.14
C ASP A 179 21.23 -11.57 8.50
N VAL A 180 21.79 -10.80 9.40
CA VAL A 180 22.14 -11.23 10.77
C VAL A 180 21.14 -10.76 11.81
N ALA A 181 20.09 -10.06 11.39
CA ALA A 181 19.03 -9.60 12.28
C ALA A 181 18.26 -10.79 12.87
N LYS A 182 18.04 -10.75 14.17
CA LYS A 182 17.17 -11.72 14.82
C LYS A 182 15.71 -11.40 14.52
N THR A 183 14.86 -12.40 14.51
CA THR A 183 13.42 -12.24 14.26
C THR A 183 12.78 -11.25 15.21
N GLU A 184 13.23 -11.21 16.50
CA GLU A 184 12.76 -10.27 17.50
C GLU A 184 13.14 -8.82 17.19
N GLU A 185 14.33 -8.59 16.60
CA GLU A 185 14.80 -7.27 16.20
C GLU A 185 14.00 -6.73 15.03
N VAL A 186 13.71 -7.58 14.05
CA VAL A 186 12.85 -7.25 12.90
C VAL A 186 11.43 -6.93 13.37
N ALA A 187 10.86 -7.77 14.25
CA ALA A 187 9.54 -7.53 14.82
C ALA A 187 9.52 -6.22 15.65
N GLY A 188 10.57 -5.97 16.44
CA GLY A 188 10.72 -4.74 17.22
C GLY A 188 10.79 -3.49 16.35
N TYR A 189 11.48 -3.55 15.21
CA TYR A 189 11.54 -2.45 14.25
C TYR A 189 10.16 -2.11 13.68
N PHE A 190 9.39 -3.12 13.23
CA PHE A 190 8.04 -2.91 12.72
C PHE A 190 7.08 -2.37 13.79
N LEU A 191 7.13 -2.96 15.00
CA LEU A 191 6.32 -2.47 16.11
C LEU A 191 6.68 -1.04 16.50
N GLY A 192 7.97 -0.69 16.49
CA GLY A 192 8.44 0.67 16.77
C GLY A 192 7.93 1.72 15.78
N GLN A 193 7.70 1.35 14.52
CA GLN A 193 7.11 2.25 13.52
C GLN A 193 5.60 2.42 13.71
N ILE A 194 4.88 1.38 14.07
CA ILE A 194 3.41 1.38 14.16
C ILE A 194 2.93 1.93 15.52
N LEU A 195 3.67 1.66 16.60
CA LEU A 195 3.27 1.99 17.96
C LEU A 195 2.99 3.49 18.20
N PRO A 196 3.78 4.46 17.66
CA PRO A 196 3.47 5.88 17.80
C PRO A 196 2.12 6.26 17.18
N PHE A 197 1.77 5.69 16.03
CA PHE A 197 0.48 5.93 15.40
C PHE A 197 -0.68 5.39 16.23
N ILE A 198 -0.54 4.18 16.77
CA ILE A 198 -1.53 3.59 17.66
C ILE A 198 -1.73 4.47 18.89
N LEU A 199 -0.64 4.96 19.51
CA LEU A 199 -0.71 5.83 20.67
C LEU A 199 -1.42 7.15 20.36
N ILE A 200 -1.06 7.83 19.25
CA ILE A 200 -1.65 9.11 18.86
C ILE A 200 -3.16 8.95 18.66
N ILE A 201 -3.58 7.96 17.89
CA ILE A 201 -5.02 7.77 17.62
C ILE A 201 -5.74 7.23 18.86
N GLY A 202 -5.08 6.39 19.66
CA GLY A 202 -5.63 5.94 20.95
C GLY A 202 -5.92 7.13 21.88
N VAL A 203 -4.99 8.08 21.97
CA VAL A 203 -5.18 9.31 22.75
C VAL A 203 -6.29 10.19 22.17
N LEU A 204 -6.35 10.34 20.84
CA LEU A 204 -7.40 11.12 20.17
C LEU A 204 -8.79 10.52 20.46
N LEU A 205 -8.97 9.23 20.19
CA LEU A 205 -10.25 8.56 20.44
C LEU A 205 -10.59 8.55 21.94
N GLY A 206 -9.57 8.30 22.78
CA GLY A 206 -9.70 8.32 24.24
C GLY A 206 -10.12 9.67 24.80
N SER A 207 -9.81 10.79 24.15
CA SER A 207 -10.23 12.14 24.57
C SER A 207 -11.58 12.54 23.98
N ILE A 208 -11.89 12.15 22.75
CA ILE A 208 -13.15 12.54 22.08
C ILE A 208 -14.38 11.93 22.77
N TYR A 209 -14.33 10.62 23.09
CA TYR A 209 -15.46 9.95 23.72
C TYR A 209 -15.87 10.55 25.06
N PRO A 210 -14.97 10.75 26.05
CA PRO A 210 -15.34 11.43 27.28
C PRO A 210 -15.78 12.87 27.06
N ALA A 211 -15.15 13.62 26.14
CA ALA A 211 -15.54 14.98 25.86
C ALA A 211 -16.99 15.08 25.35
N ILE A 212 -17.41 14.14 24.51
CA ILE A 212 -18.81 14.07 24.04
C ILE A 212 -19.73 13.68 25.20
N ASP A 213 -19.40 12.67 26.01
CA ASP A 213 -20.28 12.20 27.10
C ASP A 213 -20.44 13.26 28.21
N VAL A 214 -19.36 13.95 28.55
CA VAL A 214 -19.38 15.02 29.57
C VAL A 214 -20.29 16.20 29.17
N MET A 215 -20.45 16.48 27.87
CA MET A 215 -21.28 17.60 27.38
C MET A 215 -22.65 17.11 26.92
N ALA A 216 -22.70 16.14 26.02
CA ALA A 216 -23.96 15.65 25.47
C ALA A 216 -24.74 14.77 26.47
N GLY A 217 -24.03 13.98 27.27
CA GLY A 217 -24.63 13.11 28.26
C GLY A 217 -25.43 13.87 29.33
N GLU A 218 -24.97 15.04 29.76
CA GLU A 218 -25.73 15.86 30.69
C GLU A 218 -27.01 16.48 30.06
N LYS A 219 -26.94 16.84 28.78
CA LYS A 219 -28.10 17.30 28.03
C LYS A 219 -29.14 16.20 27.87
N GLU A 220 -28.72 14.99 27.54
CA GLU A 220 -29.60 13.83 27.40
C GLU A 220 -30.25 13.40 28.72
N ARG A 221 -29.50 13.51 29.82
CA ARG A 221 -30.00 13.18 31.17
C ARG A 221 -30.83 14.32 31.78
N GLY A 222 -30.98 15.47 31.13
CA GLY A 222 -31.71 16.62 31.63
C GLY A 222 -31.04 17.32 32.82
N THR A 223 -29.77 17.01 33.12
CA THR A 223 -29.05 17.57 34.28
C THR A 223 -28.34 18.87 33.95
N LEU A 224 -28.27 19.26 32.69
CA LEU A 224 -27.62 20.50 32.26
C LEU A 224 -28.31 21.75 32.85
N GLU A 225 -29.64 21.76 32.91
CA GLU A 225 -30.40 22.86 33.50
C GLU A 225 -30.09 23.03 34.97
N THR A 226 -29.94 21.91 35.70
CA THR A 226 -29.57 21.93 37.12
C THR A 226 -28.19 22.53 37.33
N LEU A 227 -27.24 22.26 36.40
CA LEU A 227 -25.89 22.83 36.48
C LEU A 227 -25.90 24.36 36.31
N PHE A 228 -26.77 24.90 35.45
CA PHE A 228 -26.90 26.34 35.28
C PHE A 228 -27.55 27.07 36.48
N THR A 229 -28.21 26.36 37.39
CA THR A 229 -28.73 26.93 38.63
C THR A 229 -27.66 27.05 39.73
N LEU A 230 -26.51 26.43 39.56
CA LEU A 230 -25.42 26.51 40.51
C LEU A 230 -24.73 27.87 40.51
N PRO A 231 -24.28 28.40 41.66
CA PRO A 231 -23.62 29.70 41.74
C PRO A 231 -22.15 29.64 41.27
N ILE A 232 -21.95 29.16 40.05
CA ILE A 232 -20.65 29.02 39.39
C ILE A 232 -20.66 29.75 38.04
N SER A 233 -19.53 30.27 37.61
CA SER A 233 -19.44 30.91 36.30
C SER A 233 -19.32 29.86 35.21
N ASN A 234 -19.82 30.18 34.00
CA ASN A 234 -19.72 29.30 32.83
C ASN A 234 -18.26 28.92 32.52
N LEU A 235 -17.33 29.86 32.77
CA LEU A 235 -15.91 29.59 32.60
C LEU A 235 -15.38 28.54 33.62
N GLU A 236 -15.81 28.65 34.90
CA GLU A 236 -15.45 27.69 35.93
C GLU A 236 -16.05 26.30 35.65
N LEU A 237 -17.25 26.26 35.07
CA LEU A 237 -17.89 25.01 34.64
C LEU A 237 -17.11 24.35 33.51
N VAL A 238 -16.83 25.08 32.45
CA VAL A 238 -16.08 24.57 31.29
C VAL A 238 -14.69 24.09 31.70
N MET A 239 -13.92 24.90 32.45
CA MET A 239 -12.58 24.53 32.90
C MET A 239 -12.55 23.38 33.91
N GLY A 240 -13.67 23.09 34.55
CA GLY A 240 -13.78 21.94 35.46
C GLY A 240 -14.20 20.66 34.75
N LYS A 241 -14.80 20.76 33.58
CA LYS A 241 -15.19 19.62 32.75
C LYS A 241 -14.08 19.14 31.82
N TYR A 242 -13.17 20.02 31.44
CA TYR A 242 -12.01 19.77 30.60
C TYR A 242 -10.69 19.87 31.40
#